data_e0c7aa4fcc10c5450665fe80d3aa323c
#
_entry.id   e0c7aa4fcc10c5450665fe80d3aa323c
#
_cell.length_a   1.000
_cell.length_b   1.000
_cell.length_c   1.000
_cell.angle_alpha   90.00
_cell.angle_beta   90.00
_cell.angle_gamma   90.00
#
_symmetry.space_group_name_H-M   'P 1'
#
loop_
_entity.id
_entity.type
_entity.pdbx_description
1 polymer ?
#
loop_
_entity_poly.entity_id
_entity_poly.type
_entity_poly.pdbx_seq_one_letter_code
_entity_poly.pdbx_strand_id
1 'polypeptide(L)'
;MNARCILPAVLALPLFAGQAAAADGMVLARDSGCLVCHRGAEQRLGPAFRDVAARYAGRADAEAVLARHIVAGTGPDGLGWQKEGKARLPFMPANDNVTPENARRLAQWVLAVGGEVVAARQLRSDGVGVSGLVAHRLDLDVAALRAFPVHRFELASAGHGAAERPPNRFTGVLLRDILEKATVTFGSHFDLKKTVVVATATDGYRVVFSWSELFASPIGDGALVFFEKNDRPLADDEGSVALLSARDASPASRYLKWLKTIEVRRLAD
;
A
#
# COMPACT_ATOMS: atom_id res chain seq x y z
N MET A 1 26.93 2.99 -64.80
CA MET A 1 27.31 3.79 -63.61
C MET A 1 26.15 3.73 -62.64
N ASN A 2 26.22 2.81 -61.62
CA ASN A 2 25.15 2.60 -60.67
C ASN A 2 25.55 3.25 -59.36
N ALA A 3 24.89 4.35 -59.00
CA ALA A 3 25.04 5.00 -57.69
C ALA A 3 24.20 4.25 -56.66
N ARG A 4 24.87 3.60 -55.69
CA ARG A 4 24.23 3.03 -54.51
C ARG A 4 24.05 4.11 -53.44
N CYS A 5 22.79 4.51 -53.18
CA CYS A 5 22.44 5.32 -52.01
C CYS A 5 22.57 4.46 -50.77
N ILE A 6 23.51 4.82 -49.88
CA ILE A 6 23.60 4.25 -48.54
C ILE A 6 22.77 5.14 -47.62
N LEU A 7 21.63 4.61 -47.13
CA LEU A 7 20.85 5.24 -46.04
C LEU A 7 21.61 4.99 -44.69
N PRO A 8 21.77 6.00 -43.85
CA PRO A 8 22.25 5.77 -42.50
C PRO A 8 21.18 5.13 -41.65
N ALA A 9 21.53 3.96 -41.04
CA ALA A 9 20.70 3.31 -40.03
C ALA A 9 20.73 4.19 -38.77
N VAL A 10 19.60 4.80 -38.43
CA VAL A 10 19.41 5.46 -37.16
C VAL A 10 19.25 4.38 -36.07
N LEU A 11 20.29 4.26 -35.27
CA LEU A 11 20.29 3.36 -34.10
C LEU A 11 19.39 3.97 -33.03
N ALA A 12 18.16 3.47 -32.91
CA ALA A 12 17.26 3.79 -31.80
C ALA A 12 17.81 3.10 -30.54
N LEU A 13 18.45 3.83 -29.67
CA LEU A 13 18.86 3.35 -28.33
C LEU A 13 17.62 3.20 -27.43
N PRO A 14 17.60 2.19 -26.52
CA PRO A 14 16.39 1.79 -25.84
C PRO A 14 16.03 2.69 -24.68
N LEU A 15 14.80 3.16 -24.66
CA LEU A 15 14.09 3.82 -23.54
C LEU A 15 13.77 2.88 -22.36
N PHE A 16 14.32 1.67 -22.33
CA PHE A 16 13.96 0.65 -21.34
C PHE A 16 14.73 0.70 -20.01
N ALA A 17 15.88 1.40 -19.94
CA ALA A 17 16.71 1.40 -18.72
C ALA A 17 16.10 2.19 -17.55
N GLY A 18 15.28 3.20 -17.81
CA GLY A 18 14.65 4.01 -16.74
C GLY A 18 13.52 3.31 -15.99
N GLN A 19 12.80 2.42 -16.66
CA GLN A 19 11.65 1.72 -16.03
C GLN A 19 12.09 0.62 -15.06
N ALA A 20 13.18 -0.08 -15.34
CA ALA A 20 13.74 -1.09 -14.44
C ALA A 20 14.25 -0.46 -13.13
N ALA A 21 14.98 0.65 -13.21
CA ALA A 21 15.49 1.34 -12.04
C ALA A 21 14.39 1.95 -11.15
N ALA A 22 13.27 2.41 -11.74
CA ALA A 22 12.12 2.92 -11.00
C ALA A 22 11.37 1.78 -10.27
N ALA A 23 11.24 0.61 -10.89
CA ALA A 23 10.63 -0.58 -10.28
C ALA A 23 11.46 -1.09 -9.10
N ASP A 24 12.79 -1.16 -9.26
CA ASP A 24 13.72 -1.59 -8.21
C ASP A 24 13.70 -0.65 -7.00
N GLY A 25 13.63 0.66 -7.21
CA GLY A 25 13.55 1.66 -6.15
C GLY A 25 12.23 1.57 -5.37
N MET A 26 11.10 1.30 -6.04
CA MET A 26 9.81 1.09 -5.39
C MET A 26 9.82 -0.18 -4.53
N VAL A 27 10.36 -1.28 -5.04
CA VAL A 27 10.50 -2.54 -4.30
C VAL A 27 11.36 -2.31 -3.07
N LEU A 28 12.50 -1.64 -3.21
CA LEU A 28 13.38 -1.32 -2.10
C LEU A 28 12.69 -0.41 -1.07
N ALA A 29 11.94 0.60 -1.49
CA ALA A 29 11.19 1.48 -0.60
C ALA A 29 10.10 0.74 0.19
N ARG A 30 9.42 -0.21 -0.46
CA ARG A 30 8.45 -1.08 0.18
C ARG A 30 9.11 -1.97 1.23
N ASP A 31 10.16 -2.69 0.84
CA ASP A 31 10.83 -3.68 1.69
C ASP A 31 11.55 -3.01 2.87
N SER A 32 11.94 -1.74 2.70
CA SER A 32 12.48 -0.88 3.76
C SER A 32 11.42 -0.18 4.63
N GLY A 33 10.13 -0.44 4.40
CA GLY A 33 9.02 0.14 5.19
C GLY A 33 8.72 1.63 4.91
N CYS A 34 9.37 2.25 3.92
CA CYS A 34 9.18 3.69 3.61
C CYS A 34 7.72 4.02 3.25
N LEU A 35 7.04 3.08 2.59
CA LEU A 35 5.66 3.27 2.11
C LEU A 35 4.61 3.26 3.23
N VAL A 36 4.97 2.93 4.46
CA VAL A 36 4.07 3.08 5.63
C VAL A 36 3.78 4.56 5.88
N CYS A 37 4.82 5.41 5.77
CA CYS A 37 4.73 6.83 6.08
C CYS A 37 4.64 7.74 4.84
N HIS A 38 5.20 7.32 3.71
CA HIS A 38 5.29 8.12 2.49
C HIS A 38 4.46 7.55 1.34
N ARG A 39 4.06 8.41 0.41
CA ARG A 39 3.44 8.07 -0.89
C ARG A 39 4.10 8.87 -2.00
N GLY A 40 3.88 8.45 -3.24
CA GLY A 40 4.40 9.15 -4.42
C GLY A 40 3.92 10.60 -4.51
N ALA A 41 2.62 10.81 -4.45
CA ALA A 41 1.97 12.11 -4.69
C ALA A 41 1.15 12.64 -3.51
N GLU A 42 0.88 11.83 -2.48
CA GLU A 42 0.04 12.20 -1.35
C GLU A 42 0.84 12.27 -0.05
N GLN A 43 0.58 13.31 0.73
CA GLN A 43 1.08 13.41 2.08
C GLN A 43 0.34 12.44 3.01
N ARG A 44 1.10 11.67 3.78
CA ARG A 44 0.55 10.80 4.83
C ARG A 44 1.11 11.18 6.20
N LEU A 45 1.77 10.23 6.88
CA LEU A 45 2.54 10.49 8.10
C LEU A 45 3.84 11.24 7.79
N GLY A 46 4.37 11.07 6.57
CA GLY A 46 5.50 11.79 6.03
C GLY A 46 5.12 12.57 4.76
N PRO A 47 6.00 13.45 4.25
CA PRO A 47 5.78 14.19 3.01
C PRO A 47 5.69 13.24 1.81
N ALA A 48 4.99 13.64 0.76
CA ALA A 48 4.98 12.90 -0.50
C ALA A 48 6.38 12.87 -1.13
N PHE A 49 6.75 11.79 -1.78
CA PHE A 49 8.08 11.69 -2.43
C PHE A 49 8.31 12.78 -3.47
N ARG A 50 7.28 13.18 -4.24
CA ARG A 50 7.36 14.30 -5.18
C ARG A 50 7.72 15.62 -4.48
N ASP A 51 7.18 15.86 -3.27
CA ASP A 51 7.41 17.09 -2.52
C ASP A 51 8.82 17.08 -1.92
N VAL A 52 9.30 15.88 -1.51
CA VAL A 52 10.69 15.68 -1.12
C VAL A 52 11.61 15.99 -2.29
N ALA A 53 11.38 15.39 -3.46
CA ALA A 53 12.18 15.66 -4.64
C ALA A 53 12.18 17.14 -5.05
N ALA A 54 11.02 17.79 -5.03
CA ALA A 54 10.89 19.22 -5.33
C ALA A 54 11.70 20.10 -4.36
N ARG A 55 11.67 19.77 -3.06
CA ARG A 55 12.41 20.51 -2.03
C ARG A 55 13.94 20.41 -2.20
N TYR A 56 14.41 19.28 -2.74
CA TYR A 56 15.85 19.04 -2.94
C TYR A 56 16.30 19.27 -4.39
N ALA A 57 15.40 19.69 -5.29
CA ALA A 57 15.73 19.96 -6.68
C ALA A 57 16.85 21.00 -6.80
N GLY A 58 17.82 20.72 -7.68
CA GLY A 58 18.96 21.61 -7.96
C GLY A 58 20.03 21.65 -6.87
N ARG A 59 19.91 20.90 -5.79
CA ARG A 59 20.94 20.81 -4.76
C ARG A 59 21.98 19.74 -5.12
N ALA A 60 23.24 20.12 -5.16
CA ALA A 60 24.35 19.19 -5.45
C ALA A 60 24.53 18.08 -4.38
N ASP A 61 24.13 18.37 -3.14
CA ASP A 61 24.24 17.45 -1.99
C ASP A 61 22.97 16.65 -1.72
N ALA A 62 21.91 16.76 -2.57
CA ALA A 62 20.59 16.19 -2.35
C ALA A 62 20.62 14.70 -2.01
N GLU A 63 21.36 13.90 -2.82
CA GLU A 63 21.48 12.45 -2.63
C GLU A 63 22.08 12.11 -1.26
N ALA A 64 23.22 12.74 -0.94
CA ALA A 64 23.95 12.47 0.30
C ALA A 64 23.14 12.87 1.54
N VAL A 65 22.42 14.00 1.48
CA VAL A 65 21.57 14.48 2.57
C VAL A 65 20.38 13.56 2.75
N LEU A 66 19.68 13.17 1.68
CA LEU A 66 18.57 12.25 1.77
C LEU A 66 18.98 10.87 2.26
N ALA A 67 20.09 10.32 1.76
CA ALA A 67 20.61 9.03 2.20
C ALA A 67 20.91 9.03 3.71
N ARG A 68 21.52 10.11 4.22
CA ARG A 68 21.76 10.28 5.66
C ARG A 68 20.45 10.33 6.46
N HIS A 69 19.44 11.08 5.99
CA HIS A 69 18.15 11.15 6.67
C HIS A 69 17.41 9.80 6.67
N ILE A 70 17.56 8.99 5.63
CA ILE A 70 16.98 7.64 5.56
C ILE A 70 17.57 6.76 6.66
N VAL A 71 18.88 6.79 6.86
CA VAL A 71 19.56 5.96 7.88
C VAL A 71 19.37 6.55 9.28
N ALA A 72 19.68 7.83 9.46
CA ALA A 72 19.79 8.46 10.79
C ALA A 72 18.48 9.11 11.28
N GLY A 73 17.46 9.19 10.43
CA GLY A 73 16.25 9.96 10.72
C GLY A 73 16.45 11.47 10.54
N THR A 74 15.39 12.24 10.85
CA THR A 74 15.39 13.70 10.64
C THR A 74 15.46 14.53 11.93
N GLY A 75 15.57 13.87 13.08
CA GLY A 75 15.52 14.50 14.38
C GLY A 75 14.12 15.04 14.75
N PRO A 76 13.95 15.56 15.97
CA PRO A 76 12.65 15.91 16.54
C PRO A 76 11.92 17.02 15.77
N ASP A 77 12.65 17.87 15.06
CA ASP A 77 12.05 18.98 14.30
C ASP A 77 11.48 18.56 12.93
N GLY A 78 11.69 17.31 12.50
CA GLY A 78 11.13 16.77 11.26
C GLY A 78 11.47 17.58 10.01
N LEU A 79 12.57 18.34 10.01
CA LEU A 79 13.00 19.27 8.95
C LEU A 79 11.95 20.35 8.59
N GLY A 80 11.03 20.65 9.50
CA GLY A 80 10.04 21.70 9.31
C GLY A 80 9.01 21.40 8.21
N TRP A 81 8.76 20.12 7.89
CA TRP A 81 7.67 19.75 7.02
C TRP A 81 6.32 20.11 7.65
N GLN A 82 5.42 20.65 6.85
CA GLN A 82 4.06 21.02 7.27
C GLN A 82 3.05 20.02 6.75
N LYS A 83 2.03 19.74 7.55
CA LYS A 83 0.84 19.03 7.09
C LYS A 83 -0.13 20.01 6.44
N GLU A 84 -0.88 19.57 5.47
CA GLU A 84 -2.05 20.30 4.99
C GLU A 84 -2.92 20.70 6.20
N GLY A 85 -3.18 22.00 6.40
CA GLY A 85 -3.88 22.49 7.59
C GLY A 85 -3.00 22.94 8.75
N LYS A 86 -1.68 23.12 8.57
CA LYS A 86 -0.71 23.79 9.47
C LYS A 86 -0.12 22.95 10.62
N ALA A 87 -0.53 21.71 10.86
CA ALA A 87 0.17 20.86 11.82
C ALA A 87 1.52 20.40 11.24
N ARG A 88 2.56 20.36 12.08
CA ARG A 88 3.85 19.78 11.68
C ARG A 88 3.70 18.29 11.45
N LEU A 89 4.39 17.77 10.44
CA LEU A 89 4.55 16.33 10.28
C LEU A 89 5.47 15.80 11.38
N PRO A 90 5.24 14.55 11.83
CA PRO A 90 6.15 13.91 12.76
C PRO A 90 7.55 13.78 12.14
N PHE A 91 8.56 13.64 12.99
CA PHE A 91 9.91 13.37 12.52
C PHE A 91 9.97 11.97 11.87
N MET A 92 10.87 11.82 10.91
CA MET A 92 11.20 10.53 10.32
C MET A 92 12.16 9.80 11.27
N PRO A 93 11.82 8.61 11.79
CA PRO A 93 12.71 7.84 12.64
C PRO A 93 13.92 7.32 11.84
N ALA A 94 14.99 6.96 12.53
CA ALA A 94 16.10 6.20 11.95
C ALA A 94 15.59 4.86 11.40
N ASN A 95 16.24 4.36 10.35
CA ASN A 95 15.92 3.06 9.75
C ASN A 95 17.16 2.17 9.73
N ASP A 96 17.34 1.39 10.79
CA ASP A 96 18.48 0.50 10.98
C ASP A 96 18.50 -0.69 10.00
N ASN A 97 17.37 -0.94 9.30
CA ASN A 97 17.26 -2.01 8.30
C ASN A 97 17.78 -1.58 6.91
N VAL A 98 18.16 -0.31 6.74
CA VAL A 98 18.64 0.20 5.45
C VAL A 98 20.15 0.41 5.49
N THR A 99 20.86 -0.32 4.65
CA THR A 99 22.32 -0.10 4.50
C THR A 99 22.60 1.26 3.86
N PRO A 100 23.80 1.86 4.08
CA PRO A 100 24.17 3.12 3.44
C PRO A 100 24.10 3.08 1.90
N GLU A 101 24.37 1.93 1.29
CA GLU A 101 24.25 1.73 -0.16
C GLU A 101 22.78 1.78 -0.59
N ASN A 102 21.90 1.05 0.08
CA ASN A 102 20.47 1.06 -0.19
C ASN A 102 19.84 2.43 0.09
N ALA A 103 20.34 3.17 1.08
CA ALA A 103 19.90 4.53 1.35
C ALA A 103 20.23 5.48 0.19
N ARG A 104 21.41 5.35 -0.45
CA ARG A 104 21.73 6.11 -1.66
C ARG A 104 20.82 5.74 -2.83
N ARG A 105 20.59 4.46 -3.07
CA ARG A 105 19.66 3.99 -4.12
C ARG A 105 18.24 4.53 -3.89
N LEU A 106 17.77 4.52 -2.66
CA LEU A 106 16.47 5.12 -2.29
C LEU A 106 16.45 6.63 -2.51
N ALA A 107 17.52 7.35 -2.12
CA ALA A 107 17.63 8.79 -2.34
C ALA A 107 17.61 9.13 -3.84
N GLN A 108 18.39 8.42 -4.66
CA GLN A 108 18.38 8.56 -6.12
C GLN A 108 17.00 8.31 -6.71
N TRP A 109 16.33 7.25 -6.26
CA TRP A 109 14.98 6.92 -6.71
C TRP A 109 13.99 8.02 -6.32
N VAL A 110 13.99 8.50 -5.06
CA VAL A 110 13.11 9.60 -4.61
C VAL A 110 13.33 10.85 -5.45
N LEU A 111 14.57 11.21 -5.76
CA LEU A 111 14.89 12.38 -6.59
C LEU A 111 14.47 12.20 -8.05
N ALA A 112 14.55 10.98 -8.58
CA ALA A 112 14.14 10.67 -9.94
C ALA A 112 12.61 10.64 -10.11
N VAL A 113 11.86 10.19 -9.10
CA VAL A 113 10.38 10.16 -9.14
C VAL A 113 9.72 11.52 -8.91
N GLY A 114 10.48 12.56 -8.65
CA GLY A 114 9.96 13.92 -8.41
C GLY A 114 9.22 14.55 -9.59
N GLY A 115 9.31 13.97 -10.76
CA GLY A 115 8.57 14.39 -11.96
C GLY A 115 7.54 13.39 -12.45
N GLU A 116 7.70 12.12 -12.11
CA GLU A 116 6.72 11.09 -12.43
C GLU A 116 6.07 10.64 -11.13
N VAL A 117 4.80 10.90 -11.00
CA VAL A 117 3.92 10.12 -10.13
C VAL A 117 4.25 8.66 -10.47
N VAL A 118 5.01 7.98 -9.60
CA VAL A 118 5.11 6.52 -9.66
C VAL A 118 3.67 6.08 -9.57
N ALA A 119 3.17 5.75 -10.72
CA ALA A 119 1.76 5.75 -10.98
C ALA A 119 1.10 4.89 -9.92
N ALA A 120 0.02 5.39 -9.35
CA ALA A 120 -0.98 4.59 -8.66
C ALA A 120 -1.21 3.24 -9.39
N ARG A 121 -0.96 3.21 -10.67
CA ARG A 121 -0.95 2.06 -11.58
C ARG A 121 0.05 0.94 -11.22
N GLN A 122 1.21 1.23 -10.59
CA GLN A 122 2.16 0.19 -10.12
C GLN A 122 1.78 -0.37 -8.74
N LEU A 123 0.98 0.38 -7.98
CA LEU A 123 0.39 -0.08 -6.72
C LEU A 123 -0.97 -0.75 -6.92
N ARG A 124 -1.55 -0.67 -8.12
CA ARG A 124 -2.85 -1.25 -8.41
C ARG A 124 -2.76 -2.77 -8.44
N SER A 125 -3.57 -3.43 -7.63
CA SER A 125 -3.90 -4.85 -7.80
C SER A 125 -5.23 -4.94 -8.54
N ASP A 126 -5.32 -5.81 -9.55
CA ASP A 126 -6.57 -6.05 -10.28
C ASP A 126 -7.53 -6.95 -9.50
N GLY A 127 -7.09 -7.47 -8.35
CA GLY A 127 -7.86 -8.34 -7.47
C GLY A 127 -7.08 -8.72 -6.21
N VAL A 128 -7.62 -9.67 -5.45
CA VAL A 128 -7.02 -10.17 -4.21
C VAL A 128 -6.79 -11.68 -4.28
N GLY A 129 -5.56 -12.11 -3.99
CA GLY A 129 -5.21 -13.52 -3.84
C GLY A 129 -5.42 -14.01 -2.41
N VAL A 130 -5.99 -15.21 -2.24
CA VAL A 130 -6.16 -15.87 -0.94
C VAL A 130 -5.28 -17.12 -0.89
N SER A 131 -4.47 -17.26 0.16
CA SER A 131 -3.47 -18.32 0.24
C SER A 131 -3.12 -18.69 1.69
N GLY A 132 -2.14 -19.58 1.87
CA GLY A 132 -1.68 -20.06 3.18
C GLY A 132 -2.40 -21.34 3.57
N LEU A 133 -2.89 -21.42 4.81
CA LEU A 133 -3.60 -22.58 5.37
C LEU A 133 -5.04 -22.67 4.82
N VAL A 134 -5.18 -22.86 3.52
CA VAL A 134 -6.47 -23.00 2.82
C VAL A 134 -6.45 -24.21 1.91
N ALA A 135 -7.59 -24.91 1.79
CA ALA A 135 -7.76 -26.00 0.87
C ALA A 135 -7.81 -25.51 -0.59
N HIS A 136 -8.42 -24.35 -0.80
CA HIS A 136 -8.59 -23.74 -2.12
C HIS A 136 -7.96 -22.34 -2.13
N ARG A 137 -6.91 -22.16 -2.93
CA ARG A 137 -6.41 -20.82 -3.23
C ARG A 137 -7.43 -20.10 -4.10
N LEU A 138 -7.63 -18.81 -3.86
CA LEU A 138 -8.54 -17.99 -4.64
C LEU A 138 -7.79 -16.81 -5.24
N ASP A 139 -8.17 -16.45 -6.47
CA ASP A 139 -7.80 -15.19 -7.12
C ASP A 139 -9.11 -14.48 -7.48
N LEU A 140 -9.42 -13.41 -6.79
CA LEU A 140 -10.71 -12.75 -6.83
C LEU A 140 -10.53 -11.33 -7.39
N ASP A 141 -10.99 -11.10 -8.60
CA ASP A 141 -11.22 -9.76 -9.13
C ASP A 141 -12.56 -9.19 -8.60
N VAL A 142 -12.88 -7.96 -8.98
CA VAL A 142 -14.13 -7.31 -8.56
C VAL A 142 -15.37 -8.09 -9.03
N ALA A 143 -15.31 -8.72 -10.20
CA ALA A 143 -16.44 -9.50 -10.73
C ALA A 143 -16.66 -10.78 -9.89
N ALA A 144 -15.59 -11.48 -9.54
CA ALA A 144 -15.63 -12.65 -8.66
C ALA A 144 -16.11 -12.28 -7.24
N LEU A 145 -15.66 -11.14 -6.70
CA LEU A 145 -16.13 -10.65 -5.39
C LEU A 145 -17.63 -10.35 -5.39
N ARG A 146 -18.17 -9.82 -6.48
CA ARG A 146 -19.62 -9.57 -6.61
C ARG A 146 -20.49 -10.82 -6.60
N ALA A 147 -19.91 -12.01 -6.78
CA ALA A 147 -20.62 -13.28 -6.69
C ALA A 147 -20.82 -13.77 -5.24
N PHE A 148 -20.17 -13.12 -4.26
CA PHE A 148 -20.38 -13.38 -2.84
C PHE A 148 -21.57 -12.54 -2.30
N PRO A 149 -22.07 -12.84 -1.08
CA PRO A 149 -23.01 -11.96 -0.38
C PRO A 149 -22.40 -10.56 -0.21
N VAL A 150 -23.06 -9.56 -0.78
CA VAL A 150 -22.58 -8.16 -0.76
C VAL A 150 -23.15 -7.45 0.46
N HIS A 151 -22.28 -6.80 1.21
CA HIS A 151 -22.59 -6.01 2.39
C HIS A 151 -22.31 -4.52 2.17
N ARG A 152 -23.03 -3.67 2.89
CA ARG A 152 -22.87 -2.22 2.86
C ARG A 152 -22.72 -1.67 4.27
N PHE A 153 -21.73 -0.81 4.46
CA PHE A 153 -21.49 -0.11 5.72
C PHE A 153 -21.41 1.39 5.49
N GLU A 154 -22.01 2.15 6.39
CA GLU A 154 -21.85 3.59 6.47
C GLU A 154 -20.93 3.93 7.64
N LEU A 155 -19.85 4.61 7.37
CA LEU A 155 -18.87 5.01 8.37
C LEU A 155 -18.67 6.52 8.32
N ALA A 156 -18.63 7.14 9.49
CA ALA A 156 -18.33 8.55 9.61
C ALA A 156 -17.01 8.88 8.89
N SER A 157 -16.96 10.02 8.23
CA SER A 157 -15.73 10.51 7.61
C SER A 157 -14.67 10.73 8.68
N ALA A 158 -13.41 10.33 8.44
CA ALA A 158 -12.31 10.54 9.36
C ALA A 158 -11.57 11.85 9.05
N GLY A 159 -10.99 12.48 10.09
CA GLY A 159 -10.13 13.65 9.95
C GLY A 159 -10.80 14.96 10.40
N HIS A 160 -10.06 16.08 10.28
CA HIS A 160 -10.54 17.40 10.64
C HIS A 160 -11.73 17.81 9.78
N GLY A 161 -12.79 18.32 10.39
CA GLY A 161 -14.07 18.64 9.71
C GLY A 161 -14.91 17.40 9.34
N ALA A 162 -14.61 16.24 9.93
CA ALA A 162 -15.32 14.99 9.64
C ALA A 162 -16.81 15.04 10.03
N ALA A 163 -17.14 15.76 11.10
CA ALA A 163 -18.54 15.89 11.57
C ALA A 163 -19.46 16.64 10.59
N GLU A 164 -18.89 17.45 9.69
CA GLU A 164 -19.62 18.23 8.69
C GLU A 164 -19.76 17.49 7.34
N ARG A 165 -19.09 16.33 7.18
CA ARG A 165 -19.15 15.53 5.96
C ARG A 165 -20.13 14.38 6.11
N PRO A 166 -20.88 14.04 5.06
CA PRO A 166 -21.73 12.86 5.08
C PRO A 166 -20.86 11.60 5.32
N PRO A 167 -21.42 10.56 5.95
CA PRO A 167 -20.76 9.29 6.11
C PRO A 167 -20.37 8.70 4.74
N ASN A 168 -19.26 7.99 4.69
CA ASN A 168 -18.89 7.24 3.50
C ASN A 168 -19.58 5.88 3.52
N ARG A 169 -20.14 5.50 2.37
CA ARG A 169 -20.73 4.18 2.14
C ARG A 169 -19.74 3.27 1.44
N PHE A 170 -19.50 2.10 2.03
CA PHE A 170 -18.60 1.08 1.50
C PHE A 170 -19.40 -0.16 1.12
N THR A 171 -19.18 -0.68 -0.09
CA THR A 171 -19.81 -1.88 -0.62
C THR A 171 -18.77 -2.95 -0.88
N GLY A 172 -18.96 -4.15 -0.33
CA GLY A 172 -17.98 -5.23 -0.45
C GLY A 172 -18.50 -6.55 0.12
N VAL A 173 -17.57 -7.44 0.43
CA VAL A 173 -17.79 -8.80 0.91
C VAL A 173 -17.12 -8.95 2.28
N LEU A 174 -17.73 -9.69 3.20
CA LEU A 174 -17.09 -9.98 4.48
C LEU A 174 -15.85 -10.87 4.28
N LEU A 175 -14.78 -10.54 4.96
CA LEU A 175 -13.54 -11.32 4.92
C LEU A 175 -13.78 -12.78 5.32
N ARG A 176 -14.66 -13.04 6.28
CA ARG A 176 -15.01 -14.41 6.72
C ARG A 176 -15.65 -15.23 5.58
N ASP A 177 -16.53 -14.63 4.75
CA ASP A 177 -17.19 -15.33 3.65
C ASP A 177 -16.17 -15.78 2.59
N ILE A 178 -15.16 -14.94 2.33
CA ILE A 178 -14.03 -15.27 1.46
C ILE A 178 -13.22 -16.43 2.06
N LEU A 179 -12.94 -16.42 3.37
CA LEU A 179 -12.18 -17.47 4.05
C LEU A 179 -12.96 -18.80 4.11
N GLU A 180 -14.27 -18.75 4.29
CA GLU A 180 -15.14 -19.93 4.21
C GLU A 180 -15.07 -20.56 2.81
N LYS A 181 -15.14 -19.75 1.75
CA LYS A 181 -15.00 -20.22 0.37
C LYS A 181 -13.63 -20.84 0.11
N ALA A 182 -12.57 -20.26 0.67
CA ALA A 182 -11.20 -20.79 0.58
C ALA A 182 -11.01 -22.08 1.41
N THR A 183 -11.90 -22.36 2.36
CA THR A 183 -11.88 -23.52 3.25
C THR A 183 -10.57 -23.58 4.04
N VAL A 184 -10.51 -22.83 5.14
CA VAL A 184 -9.32 -22.80 6.00
C VAL A 184 -9.09 -24.17 6.63
N THR A 185 -7.84 -24.63 6.60
CA THR A 185 -7.43 -25.94 7.11
C THR A 185 -6.69 -25.82 8.43
N PHE A 186 -7.01 -26.69 9.36
CA PHE A 186 -6.39 -26.77 10.70
C PHE A 186 -5.81 -28.16 10.92
N GLY A 187 -4.61 -28.24 11.48
CA GLY A 187 -4.00 -29.51 11.86
C GLY A 187 -4.63 -30.09 13.13
N SER A 188 -5.12 -29.20 14.02
CA SER A 188 -5.80 -29.57 15.27
C SER A 188 -6.80 -28.49 15.70
N HIS A 189 -7.72 -28.86 16.59
CA HIS A 189 -8.67 -27.89 17.17
C HIS A 189 -7.97 -26.71 17.91
N PHE A 190 -6.79 -26.95 18.47
CA PHE A 190 -6.02 -25.92 19.18
C PHE A 190 -5.37 -24.90 18.23
N ASP A 191 -5.24 -25.24 16.96
CA ASP A 191 -4.63 -24.33 15.95
C ASP A 191 -5.50 -23.11 15.68
N LEU A 192 -6.82 -23.19 15.93
CA LEU A 192 -7.73 -22.04 15.82
C LEU A 192 -7.24 -20.81 16.59
N LYS A 193 -6.73 -21.03 17.82
CA LYS A 193 -6.25 -19.95 18.69
C LYS A 193 -4.91 -19.35 18.25
N LYS A 194 -4.17 -20.10 17.42
CA LYS A 194 -2.87 -19.70 16.88
C LYS A 194 -2.96 -19.24 15.42
N THR A 195 -4.17 -19.26 14.84
CA THR A 195 -4.36 -18.87 13.45
C THR A 195 -4.64 -17.38 13.34
N VAL A 196 -3.92 -16.75 12.41
CA VAL A 196 -4.08 -15.34 12.05
C VAL A 196 -4.30 -15.20 10.55
N VAL A 197 -4.99 -14.16 10.16
CA VAL A 197 -5.20 -13.75 8.77
C VAL A 197 -4.44 -12.46 8.54
N VAL A 198 -3.49 -12.48 7.62
CA VAL A 198 -2.66 -11.34 7.27
C VAL A 198 -3.11 -10.80 5.91
N ALA A 199 -3.71 -9.64 5.91
CA ALA A 199 -4.02 -8.92 4.68
C ALA A 199 -2.87 -7.96 4.34
N THR A 200 -2.37 -8.03 3.10
CA THR A 200 -1.22 -7.27 2.64
C THR A 200 -1.58 -6.45 1.41
N ALA A 201 -1.24 -5.18 1.41
CA ALA A 201 -1.37 -4.27 0.29
C ALA A 201 -0.18 -4.37 -0.68
N THR A 202 -0.34 -3.83 -1.88
CA THR A 202 0.74 -3.78 -2.88
C THR A 202 1.94 -2.96 -2.42
N ASP A 203 1.71 -1.99 -1.52
CA ASP A 203 2.76 -1.14 -0.92
C ASP A 203 3.47 -1.81 0.29
N GLY A 204 3.09 -3.06 0.62
CA GLY A 204 3.64 -3.81 1.74
C GLY A 204 2.99 -3.52 3.09
N TYR A 205 2.04 -2.57 3.18
CA TYR A 205 1.28 -2.35 4.41
C TYR A 205 0.48 -3.61 4.76
N ARG A 206 0.41 -3.94 6.05
CA ARG A 206 -0.26 -5.16 6.52
C ARG A 206 -1.19 -4.85 7.67
N VAL A 207 -2.31 -5.56 7.69
CA VAL A 207 -3.20 -5.65 8.84
C VAL A 207 -3.42 -7.12 9.20
N VAL A 208 -3.64 -7.37 10.47
CA VAL A 208 -3.79 -8.73 11.00
C VAL A 208 -5.13 -8.83 11.72
N PHE A 209 -5.78 -9.97 11.51
CA PHE A 209 -6.91 -10.42 12.29
C PHE A 209 -6.58 -11.79 12.90
N SER A 210 -6.92 -12.01 14.14
CA SER A 210 -6.97 -13.35 14.69
C SER A 210 -8.18 -14.11 14.14
N TRP A 211 -8.12 -15.42 14.13
CA TRP A 211 -9.27 -16.25 13.77
C TRP A 211 -10.50 -15.92 14.65
N SER A 212 -10.27 -15.74 15.95
CA SER A 212 -11.36 -15.43 16.89
C SER A 212 -12.01 -14.08 16.65
N GLU A 213 -11.26 -13.07 16.18
CA GLU A 213 -11.86 -11.80 15.80
C GLU A 213 -12.82 -11.96 14.62
N LEU A 214 -12.48 -12.80 13.65
CA LEU A 214 -13.29 -12.97 12.44
C LEU A 214 -14.50 -13.89 12.63
N PHE A 215 -14.39 -14.91 13.48
CA PHE A 215 -15.42 -15.96 13.58
C PHE A 215 -16.12 -16.05 14.93
N ALA A 216 -15.61 -15.37 15.97
CA ALA A 216 -16.14 -15.44 17.32
C ALA A 216 -16.30 -14.05 17.99
N SER A 217 -16.24 -12.97 17.23
CA SER A 217 -16.46 -11.62 17.74
C SER A 217 -17.19 -10.73 16.73
N PRO A 218 -17.77 -9.60 17.18
CA PRO A 218 -18.43 -8.65 16.29
C PRO A 218 -17.54 -8.05 15.18
N ILE A 219 -16.22 -8.13 15.31
CA ILE A 219 -15.26 -7.64 14.31
C ILE A 219 -15.46 -8.35 12.98
N GLY A 220 -15.71 -9.67 13.01
CA GLY A 220 -15.97 -10.45 11.80
C GLY A 220 -17.18 -10.00 11.00
N ASP A 221 -18.19 -9.43 11.68
CA ASP A 221 -19.39 -8.85 11.04
C ASP A 221 -19.11 -7.50 10.35
N GLY A 222 -17.89 -6.99 10.43
CA GLY A 222 -17.50 -5.70 9.85
C GLY A 222 -16.14 -5.70 9.16
N ALA A 223 -15.42 -6.81 9.13
CA ALA A 223 -14.19 -6.94 8.35
C ALA A 223 -14.56 -7.07 6.85
N LEU A 224 -14.51 -5.96 6.13
CA LEU A 224 -15.03 -5.81 4.77
C LEU A 224 -13.91 -5.68 3.75
N VAL A 225 -13.87 -6.58 2.79
CA VAL A 225 -13.11 -6.44 1.53
C VAL A 225 -14.01 -5.71 0.56
N PHE A 226 -13.74 -4.43 0.30
CA PHE A 226 -14.63 -3.57 -0.46
C PHE A 226 -14.03 -3.15 -1.80
N PHE A 227 -14.93 -2.90 -2.76
CA PHE A 227 -14.61 -2.55 -4.13
C PHE A 227 -15.39 -1.32 -4.63
N GLU A 228 -16.30 -0.77 -3.78
CA GLU A 228 -17.00 0.49 -4.04
C GLU A 228 -17.00 1.38 -2.80
N LYS A 229 -16.95 2.69 -3.06
CA LYS A 229 -17.11 3.74 -2.07
C LYS A 229 -18.05 4.82 -2.62
N ASN A 230 -19.09 5.15 -1.87
CA ASN A 230 -20.11 6.09 -2.27
C ASN A 230 -20.75 5.73 -3.62
N ASP A 231 -21.07 4.44 -3.79
CA ASP A 231 -21.69 3.82 -4.99
C ASP A 231 -20.87 3.99 -6.28
N ARG A 232 -19.55 4.16 -6.15
CA ARG A 232 -18.60 4.25 -7.28
C ARG A 232 -17.48 3.25 -7.08
N PRO A 233 -16.91 2.71 -8.16
CA PRO A 233 -15.66 1.96 -8.08
C PRO A 233 -14.60 2.77 -7.33
N LEU A 234 -13.68 2.08 -6.67
CA LEU A 234 -12.61 2.75 -5.95
C LEU A 234 -11.74 3.56 -6.89
N ALA A 235 -11.29 4.71 -6.42
CA ALA A 235 -10.35 5.55 -7.15
C ALA A 235 -8.95 4.92 -7.17
N ASP A 236 -8.10 5.34 -8.10
CA ASP A 236 -6.75 4.78 -8.29
C ASP A 236 -5.86 4.88 -7.03
N ASP A 237 -6.13 5.86 -6.17
CA ASP A 237 -5.45 6.02 -4.88
C ASP A 237 -5.90 5.02 -3.80
N GLU A 238 -6.96 4.27 -4.03
CA GLU A 238 -7.45 3.21 -3.13
C GLU A 238 -7.26 1.80 -3.74
N GLY A 239 -7.04 1.69 -5.05
CA GLY A 239 -6.92 0.42 -5.79
C GLY A 239 -8.25 -0.15 -6.23
N SER A 240 -8.25 -1.32 -6.88
CA SER A 240 -9.50 -1.98 -7.32
C SER A 240 -10.24 -2.63 -6.16
N VAL A 241 -9.49 -3.04 -5.13
CA VAL A 241 -9.98 -3.73 -3.92
C VAL A 241 -9.22 -3.18 -2.71
N ALA A 242 -9.93 -2.95 -1.63
CA ALA A 242 -9.38 -2.48 -0.37
C ALA A 242 -10.04 -3.22 0.81
N LEU A 243 -9.52 -3.05 2.03
CA LEU A 243 -10.06 -3.68 3.22
C LEU A 243 -10.23 -2.66 4.34
N LEU A 244 -11.29 -2.79 5.11
CA LEU A 244 -11.48 -2.06 6.35
C LEU A 244 -12.14 -2.94 7.42
N SER A 245 -12.05 -2.51 8.68
CA SER A 245 -12.80 -3.10 9.79
C SER A 245 -13.83 -2.10 10.31
N ALA A 246 -15.09 -2.25 9.89
CA ALA A 246 -16.19 -1.36 10.26
C ALA A 246 -16.59 -1.45 11.75
N ARG A 247 -16.19 -2.51 12.43
CA ARG A 247 -16.50 -2.78 13.84
C ARG A 247 -15.34 -2.50 14.79
N ASP A 248 -14.19 -2.05 14.29
CA ASP A 248 -13.14 -1.53 15.15
C ASP A 248 -13.61 -0.23 15.82
N ALA A 249 -13.13 0.02 17.04
CA ALA A 249 -13.37 1.29 17.73
C ALA A 249 -12.87 2.49 16.88
N SER A 250 -11.84 2.28 16.06
CA SER A 250 -11.38 3.20 15.03
C SER A 250 -11.28 2.47 13.69
N PRO A 251 -12.26 2.61 12.79
CA PRO A 251 -12.23 1.94 11.48
C PRO A 251 -10.99 2.29 10.64
N ALA A 252 -10.35 3.43 10.91
CA ALA A 252 -9.11 3.83 10.25
C ALA A 252 -7.90 2.95 10.62
N SER A 253 -7.93 2.24 11.75
CA SER A 253 -6.82 1.43 12.24
C SER A 253 -6.48 0.27 11.29
N ARG A 254 -7.50 -0.33 10.69
CA ARG A 254 -7.37 -1.42 9.72
C ARG A 254 -7.96 -1.04 8.35
N TYR A 255 -7.72 0.20 7.92
CA TYR A 255 -8.05 0.65 6.57
C TYR A 255 -6.85 0.40 5.66
N LEU A 256 -6.94 -0.60 4.81
CA LEU A 256 -5.87 -1.05 3.93
C LEU A 256 -6.29 -0.81 2.47
N LYS A 257 -5.65 0.17 1.82
CA LYS A 257 -5.77 0.46 0.39
C LYS A 257 -4.96 -0.55 -0.43
N TRP A 258 -5.27 -0.71 -1.71
CA TRP A 258 -4.55 -1.57 -2.65
C TRP A 258 -4.34 -2.99 -2.12
N LEU A 259 -5.40 -3.59 -1.58
CA LEU A 259 -5.36 -4.97 -1.09
C LEU A 259 -4.89 -5.92 -2.19
N LYS A 260 -3.85 -6.70 -1.91
CA LYS A 260 -3.25 -7.64 -2.86
C LYS A 260 -3.40 -9.10 -2.43
N THR A 261 -3.14 -9.39 -1.15
CA THR A 261 -3.19 -10.77 -0.66
C THR A 261 -3.84 -10.86 0.70
N ILE A 262 -4.53 -11.97 0.92
CA ILE A 262 -5.03 -12.44 2.21
C ILE A 262 -4.35 -13.78 2.45
N GLU A 263 -3.55 -13.89 3.49
CA GLU A 263 -2.84 -15.11 3.82
C GLU A 263 -3.22 -15.63 5.19
N VAL A 264 -3.65 -16.88 5.26
CA VAL A 264 -3.95 -17.56 6.51
C VAL A 264 -2.67 -18.23 7.01
N ARG A 265 -2.25 -17.88 8.22
CA ARG A 265 -1.03 -18.38 8.86
C ARG A 265 -1.29 -18.92 10.25
N ARG A 266 -0.49 -19.90 10.65
CA ARG A 266 -0.34 -20.28 12.04
C ARG A 266 0.87 -19.55 12.64
N LEU A 267 0.70 -18.98 13.83
CA LEU A 267 1.80 -18.46 14.61
C LEU A 267 2.66 -19.65 15.09
N ALA A 268 3.97 -19.50 14.98
CA ALA A 268 4.90 -20.45 15.58
C ALA A 268 4.82 -20.40 17.11
N ASP A 269 5.16 -21.52 17.74
CA ASP A 269 5.30 -21.60 19.20
C ASP A 269 6.53 -20.85 19.65
#